data_b091558b941ba55ed1da09a819326317
#
_entry.id   b091558b941ba55ed1da09a819326317
#
_cell.length_a   1.000
_cell.length_b   1.000
_cell.length_c   1.000
_cell.angle_alpha   90.00
_cell.angle_beta   90.00
_cell.angle_gamma   90.00
#
_symmetry.space_group_name_H-M   'P 1'
#
loop_
_entity.id
_entity.type
_entity.pdbx_description
1 polymer ?
#
loop_
_entity_poly.entity_id
_entity_poly.type
_entity_poly.pdbx_seq_one_letter_code
_entity_poly.pdbx_strand_id
1 'polypeptide(L)'
;VYRHINKYNNNYYICLCDDKPCGFIGEIDGDIRVCTDPEHQGNGVGSFMISEITKLRPHIYAKIKLDNISSIKAFEKAGYEKKYFLLEPKK
;
A
#
# COMPACT_ATOMS: atom_id res chain seq x y z
N VAL A 1 2.77 17.41 -9.17
CA VAL A 1 3.72 16.34 -8.83
C VAL A 1 3.42 15.11 -9.67
N TYR A 2 4.40 14.67 -10.43
CA TYR A 2 4.26 13.48 -11.26
C TYR A 2 4.62 12.24 -10.44
N ARG A 3 3.72 11.27 -10.35
CA ARG A 3 3.92 10.02 -9.61
C ARG A 3 3.70 8.83 -10.51
N HIS A 4 4.54 7.83 -10.37
CA HIS A 4 4.36 6.55 -11.05
C HIS A 4 5.05 5.44 -10.28
N ILE A 5 4.71 4.19 -10.59
CA ILE A 5 5.39 3.04 -10.00
C ILE A 5 6.14 2.29 -11.09
N ASN A 6 7.36 1.85 -10.76
CA ASN A 6 8.19 1.05 -11.64
C ASN A 6 8.49 -0.29 -11.00
N LYS A 7 8.40 -1.34 -11.80
CA LYS A 7 8.69 -2.69 -11.33
C LYS A 7 10.15 -2.80 -10.88
N TYR A 8 10.35 -3.26 -9.67
CA TYR A 8 11.69 -3.52 -9.13
C TYR A 8 12.04 -5.00 -9.27
N ASN A 9 11.13 -5.89 -8.87
CA ASN A 9 11.28 -7.35 -9.04
C ASN A 9 9.88 -7.96 -9.17
N ASN A 10 9.77 -9.28 -9.06
CA ASN A 10 8.48 -9.95 -9.24
C ASN A 10 7.44 -9.61 -8.18
N ASN A 11 7.86 -9.11 -7.01
CA ASN A 11 6.96 -8.83 -5.91
C ASN A 11 6.79 -7.35 -5.62
N TYR A 12 7.77 -6.51 -5.99
CA TYR A 12 7.80 -5.11 -5.56
C TYR A 12 7.91 -4.12 -6.69
N TYR A 13 7.33 -2.95 -6.44
CA TYR A 13 7.43 -1.76 -7.29
C TYR A 13 7.93 -0.60 -6.46
N ILE A 14 8.69 0.28 -7.07
CA ILE A 14 9.16 1.51 -6.43
C ILE A 14 8.30 2.66 -6.94
N CYS A 15 7.80 3.47 -6.01
CA CYS A 15 7.06 4.67 -6.35
C CYS A 15 8.02 5.84 -6.49
N LEU A 16 7.88 6.57 -7.59
CA LEU A 16 8.69 7.74 -7.87
C LEU A 16 7.80 8.98 -7.90
N CYS A 17 8.26 10.03 -7.23
CA CYS A 17 7.61 11.35 -7.23
C CYS A 17 8.59 12.32 -7.86
N ASP A 18 8.28 12.83 -9.06
CA ASP A 18 9.18 13.67 -9.86
C ASP A 18 10.55 13.02 -10.00
N ASP A 19 10.56 11.72 -10.34
CA ASP A 19 11.74 10.89 -10.55
C ASP A 19 12.60 10.61 -9.31
N LYS A 20 12.06 10.91 -8.11
CA LYS A 20 12.73 10.58 -6.85
C LYS A 20 11.97 9.51 -6.11
N PRO A 21 12.64 8.50 -5.54
CA PRO A 21 11.95 7.47 -4.77
C PRO A 21 11.20 8.07 -3.58
N CYS A 22 9.93 7.70 -3.43
CA CYS A 22 9.11 8.18 -2.32
C CYS A 22 8.39 7.05 -1.58
N GLY A 23 8.59 5.80 -2.01
CA GLY A 23 8.03 4.64 -1.34
C GLY A 23 8.15 3.40 -2.18
N PHE A 24 7.70 2.28 -1.62
CA PHE A 24 7.60 1.04 -2.38
C PHE A 24 6.32 0.31 -2.01
N ILE A 25 5.87 -0.54 -2.91
CA ILE A 25 4.69 -1.37 -2.69
C ILE A 25 4.86 -2.69 -3.41
N GLY A 26 4.33 -3.74 -2.83
CA GLY A 26 4.37 -5.05 -3.43
C GLY A 26 3.37 -5.96 -2.76
N GLU A 27 3.45 -7.23 -3.10
CA GLU A 27 2.64 -8.25 -2.44
C GLU A 27 3.41 -9.56 -2.38
N ILE A 28 3.14 -10.32 -1.33
CA ILE A 28 3.67 -11.66 -1.15
C ILE A 28 2.46 -12.56 -0.91
N ASP A 29 2.22 -13.48 -1.84
CA ASP A 29 1.05 -14.37 -1.79
C ASP A 29 -0.27 -13.62 -1.61
N GLY A 30 -0.39 -12.47 -2.27
CA GLY A 30 -1.59 -11.64 -2.20
C GLY A 30 -1.62 -10.64 -1.05
N ASP A 31 -0.73 -10.76 -0.07
CA ASP A 31 -0.66 -9.87 1.09
C ASP A 31 0.15 -8.63 0.75
N ILE A 32 -0.48 -7.46 0.77
CA ILE A 32 0.15 -6.19 0.37
C ILE A 32 1.21 -5.76 1.38
N ARG A 33 2.35 -5.32 0.84
CA ARG A 33 3.44 -4.72 1.61
C ARG A 33 3.67 -3.32 1.05
N VAL A 34 3.50 -2.30 1.90
CA VAL A 34 3.62 -0.91 1.45
C VAL A 34 4.40 -0.09 2.47
N CYS A 35 5.24 0.78 1.95
CA CYS A 35 6.01 1.69 2.80
C CYS A 35 6.16 3.02 2.06
N THR A 36 5.83 4.11 2.75
CA THR A 36 6.00 5.47 2.23
C THR A 36 7.18 6.12 2.93
N ASP A 37 8.03 6.80 2.18
CA ASP A 37 9.13 7.59 2.75
C ASP A 37 8.54 8.58 3.76
N PRO A 38 9.11 8.69 4.99
CA PRO A 38 8.59 9.61 6.00
C PRO A 38 8.42 11.06 5.52
N GLU A 39 9.28 11.53 4.62
CA GLU A 39 9.18 12.88 4.07
C GLU A 39 7.96 13.06 3.18
N HIS A 40 7.37 11.98 2.70
CA HIS A 40 6.23 12.01 1.79
C HIS A 40 4.92 11.54 2.43
N GLN A 41 4.92 11.26 3.72
CA GLN A 41 3.71 10.84 4.42
C GLN A 41 2.71 11.99 4.46
N GLY A 42 1.42 11.64 4.37
CA GLY A 42 0.36 12.64 4.39
C GLY A 42 0.07 13.29 3.05
N ASN A 43 0.83 12.96 2.00
CA ASN A 43 0.66 13.56 0.67
C ASN A 43 -0.06 12.66 -0.33
N GLY A 44 -0.71 11.60 0.15
CA GLY A 44 -1.47 10.71 -0.71
C GLY A 44 -0.64 9.68 -1.48
N VAL A 45 0.65 9.55 -1.17
CA VAL A 45 1.53 8.59 -1.85
C VAL A 45 1.09 7.16 -1.57
N GLY A 46 0.74 6.86 -0.32
CA GLY A 46 0.30 5.51 0.05
C GLY A 46 -0.94 5.09 -0.72
N SER A 47 -1.99 5.91 -0.73
CA SER A 47 -3.21 5.58 -1.46
C SER A 47 -2.98 5.52 -2.97
N PHE A 48 -2.09 6.35 -3.50
CA PHE A 48 -1.70 6.27 -4.92
C PHE A 48 -1.08 4.91 -5.24
N MET A 49 -0.10 4.48 -4.44
CA MET A 49 0.57 3.19 -4.63
C MET A 49 -0.42 2.03 -4.54
N ILE A 50 -1.30 2.07 -3.54
CA ILE A 50 -2.31 1.02 -3.34
C ILE A 50 -3.24 0.94 -4.55
N SER A 51 -3.70 2.08 -5.07
CA SER A 51 -4.54 2.12 -6.26
C SER A 51 -3.84 1.53 -7.47
N GLU A 52 -2.55 1.87 -7.66
CA GLU A 52 -1.80 1.39 -8.82
C GLU A 52 -1.54 -0.10 -8.77
N ILE A 53 -1.15 -0.65 -7.62
CA ILE A 53 -0.90 -2.09 -7.54
C ILE A 53 -2.20 -2.88 -7.67
N THR A 54 -3.31 -2.33 -7.20
CA THR A 54 -4.62 -2.98 -7.32
C THR A 54 -5.04 -3.15 -8.78
N LYS A 55 -4.72 -2.17 -9.63
CA LYS A 55 -4.98 -2.29 -11.07
C LYS A 55 -4.17 -3.40 -11.71
N LEU A 56 -2.96 -3.61 -11.23
CA LEU A 56 -2.07 -4.65 -11.76
C LEU A 56 -2.36 -6.02 -11.19
N ARG A 57 -2.84 -6.11 -9.95
CA ARG A 57 -3.05 -7.35 -9.22
C ARG A 57 -4.35 -7.28 -8.41
N PRO A 58 -5.51 -7.52 -9.04
CA PRO A 58 -6.81 -7.26 -8.39
C PRO A 58 -7.20 -8.23 -7.28
N HIS A 59 -6.47 -9.32 -7.09
CA HIS A 59 -6.79 -10.32 -6.06
C HIS A 59 -5.92 -10.21 -4.81
N ILE A 60 -5.50 -8.99 -4.48
CA ILE A 60 -4.67 -8.72 -3.31
C ILE A 60 -5.53 -8.24 -2.14
N TYR A 61 -4.95 -8.33 -0.95
CA TYR A 61 -5.61 -7.93 0.29
C TYR A 61 -4.60 -7.32 1.24
N ALA A 62 -5.08 -6.66 2.30
CA ALA A 62 -4.22 -6.03 3.29
C ALA A 62 -4.57 -6.51 4.69
N LYS A 63 -3.54 -6.77 5.49
CA LYS A 63 -3.66 -6.96 6.92
C LYS A 63 -3.13 -5.73 7.61
N ILE A 64 -3.94 -5.07 8.41
CA ILE A 64 -3.58 -3.81 9.05
C ILE A 64 -3.91 -3.93 10.53
N LYS A 65 -2.96 -3.53 11.38
CA LYS A 65 -3.21 -3.47 12.81
C LYS A 65 -4.33 -2.48 13.11
N LEU A 66 -5.19 -2.81 14.08
CA LEU A 66 -6.37 -1.99 14.40
C LEU A 66 -6.02 -0.56 14.79
N ASP A 67 -4.84 -0.34 15.35
CA ASP A 67 -4.40 0.99 15.78
C ASP A 67 -3.65 1.77 14.68
N ASN A 68 -3.41 1.15 13.53
CA ASN A 68 -2.73 1.83 12.43
C ASN A 68 -3.74 2.60 11.57
N ILE A 69 -4.22 3.70 12.13
CA ILE A 69 -5.29 4.49 11.52
C ILE A 69 -4.88 5.07 10.17
N SER A 70 -3.63 5.52 10.04
CA SER A 70 -3.17 6.11 8.78
C SER A 70 -3.20 5.11 7.62
N SER A 71 -2.80 3.85 7.87
CA SER A 71 -2.89 2.80 6.85
C SER A 71 -4.33 2.47 6.51
N ILE A 72 -5.20 2.36 7.51
CA ILE A 72 -6.62 2.09 7.28
C ILE A 72 -7.22 3.18 6.36
N LYS A 73 -6.95 4.45 6.66
CA LYS A 73 -7.45 5.56 5.83
C LYS A 73 -6.88 5.53 4.41
N ALA A 74 -5.60 5.18 4.25
CA ALA A 74 -4.99 5.10 2.93
C ALA A 74 -5.64 4.01 2.07
N PHE A 75 -5.92 2.84 2.65
CA PHE A 75 -6.61 1.77 1.94
C PHE A 75 -8.06 2.13 1.65
N GLU A 76 -8.77 2.72 2.59
CA GLU A 76 -10.15 3.16 2.36
C GLU A 76 -10.22 4.20 1.25
N LYS A 77 -9.28 5.14 1.23
CA LYS A 77 -9.21 6.15 0.16
C LYS A 77 -8.95 5.52 -1.20
N ALA A 78 -8.22 4.41 -1.23
CA ALA A 78 -7.95 3.68 -2.46
C ALA A 78 -9.09 2.73 -2.88
N GLY A 79 -10.21 2.73 -2.15
CA GLY A 79 -11.38 1.95 -2.49
C GLY A 79 -11.50 0.60 -1.78
N TYR A 80 -10.65 0.34 -0.81
CA TYR A 80 -10.73 -0.89 -0.02
C TYR A 80 -11.78 -0.76 1.06
N GLU A 81 -12.39 -1.89 1.40
CA GLU A 81 -13.37 -1.96 2.48
C GLU A 81 -13.04 -3.12 3.42
N LYS A 82 -13.50 -3.01 4.65
CA LYS A 82 -13.31 -4.05 5.66
C LYS A 82 -14.27 -5.20 5.36
N LYS A 83 -13.74 -6.42 5.23
CA LYS A 83 -14.57 -7.61 4.94
C LYS A 83 -14.48 -8.67 6.02
N TYR A 84 -13.30 -8.83 6.64
CA TYR A 84 -13.08 -9.89 7.62
C TYR A 84 -12.33 -9.35 8.83
N PHE A 85 -12.51 -10.01 9.97
CA PHE A 85 -11.69 -9.81 11.15
C PHE A 85 -10.70 -10.96 11.27
N LEU A 86 -9.46 -10.66 11.62
CA LEU A 86 -8.47 -11.66 11.94
C LEU A 86 -8.47 -11.85 13.46
N LEU A 87 -8.75 -13.08 13.92
CA LEU A 87 -8.79 -13.41 15.34
C LEU A 87 -7.63 -14.34 15.67
N GLU A 88 -6.91 -14.00 16.71
CA GLU A 88 -5.76 -14.80 17.17
C GLU A 88 -5.90 -15.09 18.65
N PRO A 89 -5.33 -16.22 19.12
CA PRO A 89 -5.34 -16.51 20.55
C PRO A 89 -4.61 -15.43 21.34
N LYS A 90 -5.10 -15.14 22.52
CA LYS A 90 -4.37 -14.25 23.45
C LYS A 90 -3.10 -14.93 23.90
N LYS A 91 -2.05 -14.17 24.07
CA LYS A 91 -0.77 -14.63 24.57
C LYS A 91 -0.55 -14.18 26.00
#